data_6bcd54be83ed6f2d5a65b87a6b9b91d4
#
_entry.id   6bcd54be83ed6f2d5a65b87a6b9b91d4
#
_cell.length_a   1.000
_cell.length_b   1.000
_cell.length_c   1.000
_cell.angle_alpha   90.00
_cell.angle_beta   90.00
_cell.angle_gamma   90.00
#
_symmetry.space_group_name_H-M   'P 1'
#
loop_
_entity.id
_entity.type
_entity.pdbx_description
1 polymer ?
#
loop_
_entity_poly.entity_id
_entity_poly.type
_entity_poly.pdbx_seq_one_letter_code
_entity_poly.pdbx_strand_id
1 'polypeptide(L)'
;LLTLAGQTDDTLWFNGHIDTVPFDESDWSYDPLGEREENRIYGRGTTDMKGAVAAMLQVALAYARTGVRPPMNLSFAFVSDEEIGGDAGMKTLLQTTEFSPDACVIGETTSRNDRHSVSVADRGHIWLTIEAQGTAAHGSRPMIGENAIDRLTGAIDQLRSDFGTCELSVDSAMDPIIEESVRFYSPEAGTDPAPQLYRYP
;
A
#
# COMPACT_ATOMS: atom_id res chain seq x y z
N LEU A 1 11.62 -14.22 -8.51
CA LEU A 1 12.69 -14.00 -7.54
C LEU A 1 14.04 -14.11 -8.23
N LEU A 2 14.90 -13.11 -8.06
CA LEU A 2 16.29 -13.08 -8.53
C LEU A 2 17.20 -12.83 -7.33
N THR A 3 18.29 -13.61 -7.20
CA THR A 3 19.25 -13.41 -6.10
C THR A 3 20.66 -13.27 -6.65
N LEU A 4 21.40 -12.28 -6.15
CA LEU A 4 22.82 -12.07 -6.39
C LEU A 4 23.58 -12.36 -5.09
N ALA A 5 24.51 -13.33 -5.13
CA ALA A 5 25.32 -13.67 -3.97
C ALA A 5 26.29 -12.52 -3.61
N GLY A 6 26.26 -12.12 -2.35
CA GLY A 6 27.08 -11.06 -1.77
C GLY A 6 28.37 -11.55 -1.12
N GLN A 7 29.09 -10.62 -0.49
CA GLN A 7 30.32 -10.86 0.24
C GLN A 7 30.08 -11.34 1.66
N THR A 8 28.89 -11.04 2.24
CA THR A 8 28.42 -11.50 3.55
C THR A 8 27.16 -12.34 3.40
N ASP A 9 26.74 -12.98 4.49
CA ASP A 9 25.52 -13.77 4.55
C ASP A 9 24.26 -12.90 4.72
N ASP A 10 24.43 -11.62 5.11
CA ASP A 10 23.31 -10.69 5.22
C ASP A 10 22.57 -10.53 3.89
N THR A 11 21.28 -10.35 3.93
CA THR A 11 20.43 -10.26 2.74
C THR A 11 19.57 -8.99 2.74
N LEU A 12 19.73 -8.18 1.70
CA LEU A 12 18.82 -7.07 1.39
C LEU A 12 17.85 -7.50 0.33
N TRP A 13 16.57 -7.37 0.64
CA TRP A 13 15.48 -7.59 -0.32
C TRP A 13 14.99 -6.29 -0.94
N PHE A 14 14.77 -6.37 -2.23
CA PHE A 14 14.05 -5.39 -3.01
C PHE A 14 12.71 -5.98 -3.41
N ASN A 15 11.62 -5.34 -3.03
CA ASN A 15 10.28 -5.78 -3.36
C ASN A 15 9.55 -4.76 -4.22
N GLY A 16 8.84 -5.25 -5.22
CA GLY A 16 7.98 -4.45 -6.07
C GLY A 16 6.93 -5.31 -6.79
N HIS A 17 5.84 -4.67 -7.19
CA HIS A 17 4.80 -5.33 -7.97
C HIS A 17 4.79 -4.85 -9.43
N ILE A 18 4.22 -5.68 -10.30
CA ILE A 18 4.14 -5.43 -11.74
C ILE A 18 2.70 -5.25 -12.23
N ASP A 19 1.72 -5.60 -11.42
CA ASP A 19 0.31 -5.33 -11.67
C ASP A 19 -0.03 -3.86 -11.44
N THR A 20 -1.23 -3.48 -11.78
CA THR A 20 -1.74 -2.12 -11.66
C THR A 20 -3.25 -2.15 -11.44
N VAL A 21 -3.78 -1.13 -10.77
CA VAL A 21 -5.23 -0.90 -10.73
C VAL A 21 -5.78 -0.62 -12.13
N PRO A 22 -7.06 -0.96 -12.39
CA PRO A 22 -7.71 -0.63 -13.66
C PRO A 22 -7.82 0.90 -13.85
N PHE A 23 -8.05 1.34 -15.08
CA PHE A 23 -8.23 2.74 -15.45
C PHE A 23 -9.32 2.89 -16.51
N ASP A 24 -9.91 4.09 -16.57
CA ASP A 24 -10.76 4.53 -17.67
C ASP A 24 -9.93 5.48 -18.54
N GLU A 25 -9.82 5.18 -19.84
CA GLU A 25 -9.03 5.99 -20.78
C GLU A 25 -9.53 7.44 -20.85
N SER A 26 -10.81 7.67 -20.60
CA SER A 26 -11.41 9.02 -20.63
C SER A 26 -10.90 9.94 -19.51
N ASP A 27 -10.31 9.38 -18.45
CA ASP A 27 -9.76 10.15 -17.32
C ASP A 27 -8.31 10.60 -17.58
N TRP A 28 -7.72 10.23 -18.73
CA TRP A 28 -6.31 10.46 -19.01
C TRP A 28 -6.09 11.54 -20.07
N SER A 29 -5.12 12.41 -19.82
CA SER A 29 -4.64 13.41 -20.79
C SER A 29 -3.52 12.89 -21.69
N TYR A 30 -2.92 11.75 -21.36
CA TYR A 30 -1.88 11.03 -22.07
C TYR A 30 -2.31 9.59 -22.27
N ASP A 31 -1.62 8.83 -23.12
CA ASP A 31 -1.90 7.40 -23.27
C ASP A 31 -1.65 6.65 -21.95
N PRO A 32 -2.67 6.08 -21.31
CA PRO A 32 -2.50 5.37 -20.05
C PRO A 32 -1.66 4.09 -20.17
N LEU A 33 -1.44 3.57 -21.37
CA LEU A 33 -0.54 2.43 -21.62
C LEU A 33 0.93 2.83 -21.75
N GLY A 34 1.22 4.10 -21.85
CA GLY A 34 2.57 4.65 -21.80
C GLY A 34 2.89 5.64 -22.90
N GLU A 35 2.99 6.91 -22.54
CA GLU A 35 3.40 7.98 -23.44
C GLU A 35 4.64 8.67 -22.90
N ARG A 36 5.60 8.95 -23.78
CA ARG A 36 6.80 9.65 -23.42
C ARG A 36 6.76 11.08 -23.97
N GLU A 37 6.91 12.03 -23.09
CA GLU A 37 7.09 13.44 -23.42
C GLU A 37 8.36 13.95 -22.72
N GLU A 38 9.32 14.44 -23.51
CA GLU A 38 10.63 14.89 -23.02
C GLU A 38 11.32 13.84 -22.12
N ASN A 39 11.47 14.15 -20.83
CA ASN A 39 12.12 13.31 -19.82
C ASN A 39 11.11 12.62 -18.90
N ARG A 40 9.84 12.63 -19.26
CA ARG A 40 8.76 12.02 -18.47
C ARG A 40 8.12 10.87 -19.23
N ILE A 41 7.63 9.92 -18.47
CA ILE A 41 6.80 8.83 -18.97
C ILE A 41 5.48 8.90 -18.21
N TYR A 42 4.40 9.07 -18.95
CA TYR A 42 3.04 9.06 -18.43
C TYR A 42 2.43 7.69 -18.68
N GLY A 43 1.57 7.22 -17.79
CA GLY A 43 0.86 5.97 -17.95
C GLY A 43 0.56 5.29 -16.62
N ARG A 44 -0.43 4.40 -16.62
CA ARG A 44 -0.79 3.58 -15.46
C ARG A 44 0.38 2.68 -15.07
N GLY A 45 0.78 2.71 -13.79
CA GLY A 45 1.87 1.92 -13.27
C GLY A 45 3.27 2.54 -13.45
N THR A 46 3.41 3.71 -14.06
CA THR A 46 4.73 4.36 -14.21
C THR A 46 5.28 4.85 -12.86
N THR A 47 4.41 5.32 -11.99
CA THR A 47 4.75 5.75 -10.62
C THR A 47 4.57 4.62 -9.63
N ASP A 48 3.46 3.91 -9.71
CA ASP A 48 3.04 2.82 -8.85
C ASP A 48 2.93 1.53 -9.68
N MET A 49 3.96 0.59 -9.65
CA MET A 49 5.30 0.97 -9.17
C MET A 49 6.40 0.50 -10.15
N LYS A 50 6.06 0.39 -11.47
CA LYS A 50 7.01 -0.10 -12.50
C LYS A 50 8.26 0.77 -12.66
N GLY A 51 8.17 2.08 -12.32
CA GLY A 51 9.33 2.95 -12.28
C GLY A 51 10.39 2.47 -11.27
N ALA A 52 9.95 2.13 -10.07
CA ALA A 52 10.82 1.57 -9.02
C ALA A 52 11.32 0.17 -9.40
N VAL A 53 10.46 -0.69 -9.97
CA VAL A 53 10.87 -2.00 -10.50
C VAL A 53 12.00 -1.85 -11.53
N ALA A 54 11.87 -0.90 -12.45
CA ALA A 54 12.90 -0.61 -13.45
C ALA A 54 14.22 -0.15 -12.79
N ALA A 55 14.16 0.70 -11.77
CA ALA A 55 15.33 1.14 -11.02
C ALA A 55 16.02 -0.04 -10.30
N MET A 56 15.26 -0.90 -9.64
CA MET A 56 15.78 -2.11 -8.98
C MET A 56 16.45 -3.06 -9.99
N LEU A 57 15.83 -3.26 -11.16
CA LEU A 57 16.42 -4.06 -12.23
C LEU A 57 17.73 -3.46 -12.75
N GLN A 58 17.88 -2.13 -12.80
CA GLN A 58 19.14 -1.50 -13.19
C GLN A 58 20.25 -1.79 -12.18
N VAL A 59 19.94 -1.84 -10.88
CA VAL A 59 20.90 -2.26 -9.85
C VAL A 59 21.36 -3.69 -10.09
N ALA A 60 20.42 -4.62 -10.29
CA ALA A 60 20.74 -6.01 -10.59
C ALA A 60 21.63 -6.15 -11.85
N LEU A 61 21.25 -5.44 -12.91
CA LEU A 61 21.99 -5.43 -14.18
C LEU A 61 23.40 -4.81 -14.04
N ALA A 62 23.56 -3.79 -13.22
CA ALA A 62 24.87 -3.17 -12.98
C ALA A 62 25.85 -4.18 -12.35
N TYR A 63 25.42 -4.90 -11.33
CA TYR A 63 26.23 -5.97 -10.74
C TYR A 63 26.52 -7.11 -11.73
N ALA A 64 25.50 -7.56 -12.45
CA ALA A 64 25.67 -8.62 -13.44
C ALA A 64 26.64 -8.25 -14.58
N ARG A 65 26.61 -7.01 -15.07
CA ARG A 65 27.47 -6.52 -16.15
C ARG A 65 28.92 -6.27 -15.70
N THR A 66 29.10 -5.76 -14.49
CA THR A 66 30.44 -5.43 -13.97
C THR A 66 31.16 -6.64 -13.39
N GLY A 67 30.43 -7.71 -13.06
CA GLY A 67 30.97 -8.87 -12.34
C GLY A 67 31.38 -8.56 -10.91
N VAL A 68 31.10 -7.36 -10.42
CA VAL A 68 31.39 -6.98 -9.03
C VAL A 68 30.42 -7.71 -8.11
N ARG A 69 30.97 -8.32 -7.07
CA ARG A 69 30.18 -9.00 -6.06
C ARG A 69 29.61 -7.94 -5.09
N PRO A 70 28.28 -7.90 -4.85
CA PRO A 70 27.71 -6.93 -3.93
C PRO A 70 28.20 -7.14 -2.49
N PRO A 71 28.14 -6.13 -1.61
CA PRO A 71 28.64 -6.24 -0.24
C PRO A 71 27.85 -7.27 0.60
N MET A 72 26.56 -7.48 0.29
CA MET A 72 25.66 -8.46 0.90
C MET A 72 24.83 -9.14 -0.18
N ASN A 73 24.11 -10.19 0.15
CA ASN A 73 23.18 -10.82 -0.78
C ASN A 73 22.09 -9.83 -1.17
N LEU A 74 21.80 -9.73 -2.46
CA LEU A 74 20.69 -8.92 -2.98
C LEU A 74 19.66 -9.85 -3.57
N SER A 75 18.43 -9.77 -3.06
CA SER A 75 17.28 -10.51 -3.58
C SER A 75 16.22 -9.54 -4.11
N PHE A 76 15.70 -9.82 -5.30
CA PHE A 76 14.71 -9.00 -5.98
C PHE A 76 13.45 -9.83 -6.17
N ALA A 77 12.38 -9.45 -5.51
CA ALA A 77 11.06 -10.07 -5.64
C ALA A 77 10.13 -9.14 -6.42
N PHE A 78 9.81 -9.51 -7.64
CA PHE A 78 8.80 -8.83 -8.45
C PHE A 78 7.56 -9.72 -8.50
N VAL A 79 6.47 -9.23 -7.96
CA VAL A 79 5.25 -9.99 -7.74
C VAL A 79 4.08 -9.41 -8.54
N SER A 80 3.05 -10.20 -8.73
CA SER A 80 1.77 -9.80 -9.27
C SER A 80 0.74 -9.72 -8.17
N ASP A 81 -0.43 -9.14 -8.45
CA ASP A 81 -1.62 -9.09 -7.62
C ASP A 81 -1.49 -8.36 -6.27
N GLU A 82 -0.51 -7.45 -6.14
CA GLU A 82 -0.37 -6.61 -4.96
C GLU A 82 -1.63 -5.76 -4.76
N GLU A 83 -2.10 -5.12 -5.82
CA GLU A 83 -3.25 -4.21 -5.87
C GLU A 83 -4.59 -4.86 -5.50
N ILE A 84 -4.63 -6.17 -5.43
CA ILE A 84 -5.82 -6.96 -5.04
C ILE A 84 -5.57 -7.86 -3.83
N GLY A 85 -4.47 -7.66 -3.11
CA GLY A 85 -4.17 -8.30 -1.83
C GLY A 85 -3.05 -9.33 -1.80
N GLY A 86 -2.37 -9.58 -2.93
CA GLY A 86 -1.10 -10.31 -3.00
C GLY A 86 -1.15 -11.82 -2.74
N ASP A 87 -2.30 -12.47 -2.93
CA ASP A 87 -2.47 -13.89 -2.61
C ASP A 87 -1.63 -14.80 -3.51
N ALA A 88 -1.60 -14.54 -4.81
CA ALA A 88 -0.80 -15.30 -5.77
C ALA A 88 0.65 -14.78 -5.88
N GLY A 89 0.91 -13.56 -5.43
CA GLY A 89 2.20 -12.90 -5.44
C GLY A 89 3.01 -13.10 -4.16
N MET A 90 3.08 -12.07 -3.32
CA MET A 90 3.94 -12.05 -2.16
C MET A 90 3.58 -13.13 -1.12
N LYS A 91 2.28 -13.36 -0.85
CA LYS A 91 1.87 -14.39 0.11
C LYS A 91 2.31 -15.78 -0.32
N THR A 92 2.17 -16.10 -1.60
CA THR A 92 2.65 -17.37 -2.16
C THR A 92 4.18 -17.46 -2.08
N LEU A 93 4.89 -16.39 -2.40
CA LEU A 93 6.35 -16.35 -2.32
C LEU A 93 6.85 -16.61 -0.89
N LEU A 94 6.24 -15.96 0.10
CA LEU A 94 6.57 -16.16 1.51
C LEU A 94 6.30 -17.57 2.03
N GLN A 95 5.31 -18.27 1.46
CA GLN A 95 4.99 -19.65 1.82
C GLN A 95 5.91 -20.68 1.16
N THR A 96 6.47 -20.38 0.01
CA THR A 96 7.22 -21.32 -0.83
C THR A 96 8.73 -21.13 -0.75
N THR A 97 9.20 -20.03 -0.16
CA THR A 97 10.63 -19.67 -0.09
C THR A 97 11.02 -19.43 1.36
N GLU A 98 12.20 -19.93 1.78
CA GLU A 98 12.77 -19.49 3.05
C GLU A 98 13.06 -17.99 2.95
N PHE A 99 12.31 -17.23 3.71
CA PHE A 99 12.36 -15.78 3.70
C PHE A 99 12.89 -15.28 5.04
N SER A 100 14.10 -14.79 5.03
CA SER A 100 14.73 -14.19 6.21
C SER A 100 15.67 -13.06 5.77
N PRO A 101 15.12 -11.92 5.28
CA PRO A 101 15.94 -10.77 4.96
C PRO A 101 16.36 -10.05 6.25
N ASP A 102 17.57 -9.50 6.25
CA ASP A 102 18.03 -8.59 7.31
C ASP A 102 17.43 -7.19 7.14
N ALA A 103 17.13 -6.83 5.89
CA ALA A 103 16.43 -5.60 5.55
C ALA A 103 15.62 -5.76 4.26
N CYS A 104 14.58 -4.93 4.11
CA CYS A 104 13.76 -4.87 2.91
C CYS A 104 13.58 -3.43 2.43
N VAL A 105 13.66 -3.22 1.12
CA VAL A 105 13.30 -1.97 0.44
C VAL A 105 12.11 -2.26 -0.44
N ILE A 106 11.01 -1.60 -0.17
CA ILE A 106 9.79 -1.64 -1.00
C ILE A 106 9.77 -0.36 -1.82
N GLY A 107 9.65 -0.50 -3.13
CA GLY A 107 9.78 0.63 -4.05
C GLY A 107 8.49 1.42 -4.26
N GLU A 108 7.55 1.34 -3.32
CA GLU A 108 6.31 2.11 -3.38
C GLU A 108 6.56 3.62 -3.36
N THR A 109 5.67 4.35 -4.03
CA THR A 109 5.78 5.80 -4.10
C THR A 109 5.35 6.45 -2.80
N THR A 110 6.27 7.18 -2.17
CA THR A 110 6.01 7.92 -0.93
C THR A 110 6.22 9.41 -1.09
N SER A 111 6.77 9.83 -2.24
CA SER A 111 7.06 11.24 -2.53
C SER A 111 5.80 12.02 -2.88
N ARG A 112 5.71 13.26 -2.40
CA ARG A 112 4.58 14.15 -2.67
C ARG A 112 5.06 15.59 -2.86
N ASN A 113 4.60 16.25 -3.92
CA ASN A 113 4.86 17.68 -4.16
C ASN A 113 6.35 18.07 -4.02
N ASP A 114 7.24 17.38 -4.74
CA ASP A 114 8.71 17.56 -4.73
C ASP A 114 9.38 17.28 -3.36
N ARG A 115 8.62 16.75 -2.40
CA ARG A 115 9.17 16.25 -1.12
C ARG A 115 9.46 14.76 -1.25
N HIS A 116 10.68 14.38 -0.95
CA HIS A 116 11.09 12.98 -0.91
C HIS A 116 10.96 12.44 0.52
N SER A 117 10.37 11.27 0.65
CA SER A 117 10.21 10.59 1.94
C SER A 117 10.46 9.10 1.81
N VAL A 118 10.75 8.48 2.93
CA VAL A 118 10.81 7.02 3.09
C VAL A 118 9.83 6.64 4.18
N SER A 119 8.81 5.87 3.83
CA SER A 119 7.91 5.27 4.83
C SER A 119 8.67 4.17 5.57
N VAL A 120 8.56 4.18 6.89
CA VAL A 120 9.18 3.17 7.75
C VAL A 120 8.15 2.29 8.46
N ALA A 121 6.87 2.60 8.27
CA ALA A 121 5.74 1.83 8.77
C ALA A 121 4.49 2.11 7.92
N ASP A 122 3.62 1.13 7.83
CA ASP A 122 2.32 1.21 7.16
C ASP A 122 1.18 0.94 8.14
N ARG A 123 -0.03 1.39 7.76
CA ARG A 123 -1.24 1.10 8.52
C ARG A 123 -1.79 -0.26 8.10
N GLY A 124 -2.27 -1.01 9.08
CA GLY A 124 -3.12 -2.17 8.80
C GLY A 124 -4.47 -1.73 8.23
N HIS A 125 -5.08 -2.59 7.42
CA HIS A 125 -6.44 -2.41 6.93
C HIS A 125 -7.23 -3.69 7.09
N ILE A 126 -8.54 -3.55 7.23
CA ILE A 126 -9.47 -4.66 7.32
C ILE A 126 -10.62 -4.40 6.34
N TRP A 127 -10.85 -5.32 5.42
CA TRP A 127 -11.99 -5.32 4.54
C TRP A 127 -13.13 -6.11 5.16
N LEU A 128 -14.29 -5.49 5.35
CA LEU A 128 -15.46 -6.11 5.95
C LEU A 128 -16.62 -6.08 4.96
N THR A 129 -17.33 -7.20 4.86
CA THR A 129 -18.64 -7.25 4.20
C THR A 129 -19.69 -7.44 5.28
N ILE A 130 -20.67 -6.54 5.32
CA ILE A 130 -21.76 -6.59 6.28
C ILE A 130 -23.05 -6.90 5.50
N GLU A 131 -23.69 -8.02 5.83
CA GLU A 131 -24.95 -8.43 5.24
C GLU A 131 -26.07 -8.33 6.27
N ALA A 132 -27.18 -7.74 5.88
CA ALA A 132 -28.38 -7.68 6.71
C ALA A 132 -29.53 -8.35 6.02
N GLN A 133 -30.20 -9.24 6.74
CA GLN A 133 -31.43 -9.87 6.29
C GLN A 133 -32.65 -9.21 6.95
N GLY A 134 -33.71 -9.01 6.19
CA GLY A 134 -34.97 -8.49 6.65
C GLY A 134 -36.12 -9.48 6.47
N THR A 135 -37.28 -9.11 6.99
CA THR A 135 -38.54 -9.84 6.79
C THR A 135 -39.48 -8.95 6.00
N ALA A 136 -39.95 -9.43 4.84
CA ALA A 136 -40.84 -8.68 3.98
C ALA A 136 -42.18 -8.45 4.64
N ALA A 137 -42.73 -7.23 4.47
CA ALA A 137 -44.08 -6.86 4.89
C ALA A 137 -44.74 -5.99 3.85
N HIS A 138 -46.06 -5.92 3.88
CA HIS A 138 -46.81 -4.98 3.03
C HIS A 138 -46.47 -3.54 3.44
N GLY A 139 -46.28 -2.64 2.46
CA GLY A 139 -45.83 -1.26 2.71
C GLY A 139 -46.71 -0.46 3.66
N SER A 140 -48.01 -0.78 3.77
CA SER A 140 -48.94 -0.17 4.74
C SER A 140 -48.84 -0.73 6.15
N ARG A 141 -48.05 -1.79 6.36
CA ARG A 141 -47.90 -2.48 7.64
C ARG A 141 -46.42 -2.86 7.90
N PRO A 142 -45.51 -1.88 7.89
CA PRO A 142 -44.07 -2.14 8.03
C PRO A 142 -43.74 -2.77 9.39
N MET A 143 -44.58 -2.57 10.42
CA MET A 143 -44.38 -3.09 11.77
C MET A 143 -44.44 -4.62 11.90
N ILE A 144 -44.93 -5.34 10.89
CA ILE A 144 -44.95 -6.82 10.90
C ILE A 144 -43.75 -7.43 10.18
N GLY A 145 -42.88 -6.62 9.64
CA GLY A 145 -41.62 -7.02 9.00
C GLY A 145 -40.42 -6.47 9.70
N GLU A 146 -39.26 -6.73 9.12
CA GLU A 146 -37.98 -6.19 9.55
C GLU A 146 -37.28 -5.55 8.34
N ASN A 147 -36.98 -4.26 8.43
CA ASN A 147 -36.28 -3.57 7.36
C ASN A 147 -34.78 -3.87 7.40
N ALA A 148 -34.26 -4.51 6.36
CA ALA A 148 -32.83 -4.85 6.25
C ALA A 148 -31.94 -3.60 6.22
N ILE A 149 -32.44 -2.49 5.64
CA ILE A 149 -31.68 -1.22 5.59
C ILE A 149 -31.51 -0.65 6.99
N ASP A 150 -32.57 -0.64 7.80
CA ASP A 150 -32.50 -0.12 9.18
C ASP A 150 -31.55 -0.96 10.03
N ARG A 151 -31.57 -2.30 9.86
CA ARG A 151 -30.64 -3.19 10.53
C ARG A 151 -29.18 -2.94 10.09
N LEU A 152 -28.94 -2.77 8.80
CA LEU A 152 -27.62 -2.48 8.26
C LEU A 152 -27.11 -1.13 8.76
N THR A 153 -27.96 -0.11 8.73
CA THR A 153 -27.60 1.23 9.21
C THR A 153 -27.26 1.21 10.70
N GLY A 154 -28.06 0.50 11.51
CA GLY A 154 -27.79 0.32 12.94
C GLY A 154 -26.46 -0.39 13.21
N ALA A 155 -26.13 -1.42 12.42
CA ALA A 155 -24.82 -2.10 12.54
C ALA A 155 -23.65 -1.18 12.17
N ILE A 156 -23.78 -0.37 11.12
CA ILE A 156 -22.77 0.61 10.71
C ILE A 156 -22.59 1.68 11.79
N ASP A 157 -23.67 2.19 12.36
CA ASP A 157 -23.61 3.20 13.42
C ASP A 157 -22.96 2.64 14.69
N GLN A 158 -23.24 1.38 15.03
CA GLN A 158 -22.59 0.71 16.13
C GLN A 158 -21.08 0.57 15.90
N LEU A 159 -20.66 0.12 14.71
CA LEU A 159 -19.25 0.03 14.34
C LEU A 159 -18.56 1.39 14.42
N ARG A 160 -19.17 2.45 13.90
CA ARG A 160 -18.64 3.81 13.99
C ARG A 160 -18.50 4.27 15.42
N SER A 161 -19.46 3.95 16.29
CA SER A 161 -19.39 4.28 17.71
C SER A 161 -18.25 3.54 18.42
N ASP A 162 -18.12 2.24 18.16
CA ASP A 162 -17.17 1.38 18.86
C ASP A 162 -15.73 1.65 18.41
N PHE A 163 -15.49 1.81 17.09
CA PHE A 163 -14.17 2.05 16.55
C PHE A 163 -13.77 3.51 16.53
N GLY A 164 -14.71 4.44 16.31
CA GLY A 164 -14.43 5.87 16.21
C GLY A 164 -13.97 6.51 17.53
N THR A 165 -14.18 5.82 18.65
CA THR A 165 -13.74 6.25 19.99
C THR A 165 -12.63 5.36 20.58
N CYS A 166 -12.18 4.35 19.83
CA CYS A 166 -11.13 3.44 20.27
C CYS A 166 -9.77 4.16 20.23
N GLU A 167 -9.18 4.39 21.39
CA GLU A 167 -7.83 4.94 21.48
C GLU A 167 -6.83 3.83 21.12
N LEU A 168 -6.06 4.03 20.06
CA LEU A 168 -5.02 3.09 19.65
C LEU A 168 -3.80 3.25 20.55
N SER A 169 -3.34 2.15 21.13
CA SER A 169 -2.06 2.13 21.82
C SER A 169 -0.94 2.08 20.78
N VAL A 170 -0.14 3.11 20.74
CA VAL A 170 1.03 3.23 19.85
C VAL A 170 2.28 3.22 20.71
N ASP A 171 3.30 2.46 20.30
CA ASP A 171 4.60 2.51 20.97
C ASP A 171 5.17 3.92 20.86
N SER A 172 5.69 4.46 21.96
CA SER A 172 6.27 5.80 22.02
C SER A 172 7.47 5.97 21.06
N ALA A 173 8.12 4.90 20.65
CA ALA A 173 9.15 4.94 19.62
C ALA A 173 8.62 5.42 18.26
N MET A 174 7.29 5.33 18.04
CA MET A 174 6.63 5.81 16.83
C MET A 174 6.28 7.30 16.89
N ASP A 175 6.32 7.95 18.03
CA ASP A 175 5.94 9.36 18.16
C ASP A 175 6.69 10.30 17.19
N PRO A 176 8.02 10.22 17.03
CA PRO A 176 8.74 11.06 16.06
C PRO A 176 8.32 10.80 14.62
N ILE A 177 8.00 9.56 14.28
CA ILE A 177 7.55 9.15 12.93
C ILE A 177 6.15 9.71 12.67
N ILE A 178 5.25 9.63 13.66
CA ILE A 178 3.90 10.18 13.56
C ILE A 178 3.97 11.71 13.40
N GLU A 179 4.78 12.41 14.21
CA GLU A 179 4.95 13.86 14.09
C GLU A 179 5.47 14.28 12.72
N GLU A 180 6.45 13.58 12.17
CA GLU A 180 6.99 13.88 10.85
C GLU A 180 5.96 13.56 9.75
N SER A 181 5.20 12.48 9.86
CA SER A 181 4.10 12.15 8.95
C SER A 181 3.03 13.25 8.95
N VAL A 182 2.67 13.75 10.12
CA VAL A 182 1.74 14.90 10.23
C VAL A 182 2.27 16.10 9.46
N ARG A 183 3.54 16.47 9.67
CA ARG A 183 4.17 17.60 8.96
C ARG A 183 4.22 17.38 7.44
N PHE A 184 4.47 16.14 7.01
CA PHE A 184 4.56 15.80 5.59
C PHE A 184 3.21 15.90 4.89
N TYR A 185 2.13 15.43 5.53
CA TYR A 185 0.78 15.40 4.95
C TYR A 185 -0.07 16.62 5.29
N SER A 186 0.40 17.52 6.17
CA SER A 186 -0.31 18.76 6.47
C SER A 186 -0.43 19.62 5.21
N PRO A 187 -1.63 20.09 4.86
CA PRO A 187 -1.79 21.04 3.76
C PRO A 187 -1.06 22.35 4.10
N GLU A 188 -0.47 22.98 3.07
CA GLU A 188 0.29 24.24 3.19
C GLU A 188 -0.53 25.43 3.73
N ALA A 189 -1.81 25.26 3.93
CA ALA A 189 -2.77 26.28 4.38
C ALA A 189 -3.17 26.11 5.86
N GLY A 190 -2.23 26.12 6.78
CA GLY A 190 -2.47 26.57 8.17
C GLY A 190 -3.41 25.73 9.06
N THR A 191 -3.89 24.58 8.61
CA THR A 191 -4.59 23.62 9.47
C THR A 191 -3.69 22.43 9.68
N ASP A 192 -2.97 22.45 10.76
CA ASP A 192 -2.21 21.30 11.25
C ASP A 192 -3.23 20.18 11.59
N PRO A 193 -3.29 19.07 10.81
CA PRO A 193 -4.13 17.97 11.24
C PRO A 193 -3.57 17.50 12.58
N ALA A 194 -4.42 17.52 13.60
CA ALA A 194 -3.99 17.16 14.94
C ALA A 194 -3.33 15.76 14.89
N PRO A 195 -2.20 15.56 15.56
CA PRO A 195 -1.51 14.27 15.62
C PRO A 195 -2.41 13.10 15.98
N GLN A 196 -3.52 13.38 16.63
CA GLN A 196 -4.59 12.45 16.98
C GLN A 196 -5.19 11.72 15.76
N LEU A 197 -5.24 12.34 14.56
CA LEU A 197 -5.76 11.70 13.36
C LEU A 197 -4.96 10.46 12.93
N TYR A 198 -3.75 10.30 13.43
CA TYR A 198 -2.91 9.13 13.18
C TYR A 198 -2.97 8.08 14.30
N ARG A 199 -3.69 8.39 15.39
CA ARG A 199 -3.88 7.51 16.55
C ARG A 199 -5.28 6.90 16.62
N TYR A 200 -6.18 7.31 15.71
CA TYR A 200 -7.55 6.79 15.61
C TYR A 200 -7.79 6.17 14.21
N PRO A 201 -8.57 5.08 14.13
CA PRO A 201 -8.94 4.45 12.87
C PRO A 201 -9.77 5.34 11.97
#